data_42411bf77ee78d690fa30ac0c26fad26
#
_entry.id   42411bf77ee78d690fa30ac0c26fad26
#
_cell.length_a   1.000
_cell.length_b   1.000
_cell.length_c   1.000
_cell.angle_alpha   90.00
_cell.angle_beta   90.00
_cell.angle_gamma   90.00
#
_symmetry.space_group_name_H-M   'P 1'
#
loop_
_entity.id
_entity.type
_entity.pdbx_description
1 polymer ?
#
loop_
_entity_poly.entity_id
_entity_poly.type
_entity_poly.pdbx_seq_one_letter_code
_entity_poly.pdbx_strand_id
1 'polypeptide(L)'
;MSSAGSKNLTITNVRVADEVWIATALLHREHPEATDFSIEEIVERVKREALHNTLRPGVYVHIVSHCVANRPPNPGRYRMLVETAEGRRRLYRPGDSYHPSREGAKTTPNASEIPPGYGSLVHWYDEWTKNAVDDVIKNDPLLKAQGSGKHLWTDEHADEYVRRLREGWE
;
A
#
# COMPACT_ATOMS: atom_id res chain seq x y z
N MET A 1 2.86 48.42 8.35
CA MET A 1 1.98 47.97 7.25
C MET A 1 2.36 46.53 6.89
N SER A 2 1.64 45.59 7.40
CA SER A 2 1.88 44.17 7.09
C SER A 2 1.21 43.83 5.77
N SER A 3 2.00 43.60 4.74
CA SER A 3 1.55 42.97 3.52
C SER A 3 1.18 41.51 3.81
N ALA A 4 -0.09 41.24 3.99
CA ALA A 4 -0.63 39.90 3.99
C ALA A 4 -0.48 39.35 2.56
N GLY A 5 0.60 38.60 2.34
CA GLY A 5 0.77 37.84 1.13
C GLY A 5 -0.41 36.87 0.97
N SER A 6 -1.34 37.28 0.11
CA SER A 6 -2.40 36.39 -0.37
C SER A 6 -1.71 35.18 -1.01
N LYS A 7 -1.66 34.07 -0.29
CA LYS A 7 -1.33 32.79 -0.89
C LYS A 7 -2.48 32.49 -1.85
N ASN A 8 -2.32 32.84 -3.11
CA ASN A 8 -3.11 32.26 -4.18
C ASN A 8 -2.86 30.75 -4.13
N LEU A 9 -3.67 30.04 -3.34
CA LEU A 9 -3.88 28.62 -3.48
C LEU A 9 -4.48 28.42 -4.87
N THR A 10 -3.62 28.14 -5.83
CA THR A 10 -4.06 27.52 -7.07
C THR A 10 -4.79 26.26 -6.63
N ILE A 11 -6.12 26.28 -6.72
CA ILE A 11 -6.95 25.10 -6.48
C ILE A 11 -6.55 24.13 -7.58
N THR A 12 -5.55 23.33 -7.30
CA THR A 12 -5.23 22.18 -8.12
C THR A 12 -6.47 21.30 -8.08
N ASN A 13 -6.99 20.95 -9.24
CA ASN A 13 -8.18 20.11 -9.37
C ASN A 13 -7.81 18.67 -9.00
N VAL A 14 -7.53 18.46 -7.70
CA VAL A 14 -7.16 17.15 -7.15
C VAL A 14 -8.33 16.21 -7.30
N ARG A 15 -8.11 15.04 -7.87
CA ARG A 15 -9.15 14.00 -7.97
C ARG A 15 -9.52 13.49 -6.59
N VAL A 16 -10.77 13.07 -6.42
CA VAL A 16 -11.24 12.50 -5.13
C VAL A 16 -10.40 11.29 -4.73
N ALA A 17 -10.03 10.45 -5.69
CA ALA A 17 -9.17 9.29 -5.43
C ALA A 17 -7.79 9.70 -4.87
N ASP A 18 -7.19 10.74 -5.44
CA ASP A 18 -5.88 11.24 -5.01
C ASP A 18 -5.96 11.89 -3.62
N GLU A 19 -7.06 12.60 -3.33
CA GLU A 19 -7.34 13.17 -2.00
C GLU A 19 -7.45 12.07 -0.92
N VAL A 20 -8.17 11.01 -1.21
CA VAL A 20 -8.29 9.84 -0.33
C VAL A 20 -6.95 9.14 -0.13
N TRP A 21 -6.17 8.98 -1.20
CA TRP A 21 -4.84 8.39 -1.11
C TRP A 21 -3.90 9.24 -0.24
N ILE A 22 -3.88 10.57 -0.44
CA ILE A 22 -3.07 11.51 0.35
C ILE A 22 -3.41 11.37 1.85
N ALA A 23 -4.69 11.41 2.20
CA ALA A 23 -5.13 11.27 3.58
C ALA A 23 -4.67 9.96 4.21
N THR A 24 -4.83 8.84 3.50
CA THR A 24 -4.42 7.53 3.98
C THR A 24 -2.89 7.40 4.09
N ALA A 25 -2.15 7.95 3.13
CA ALA A 25 -0.68 7.99 3.17
C ALA A 25 -0.15 8.78 4.37
N LEU A 26 -0.76 9.92 4.67
CA LEU A 26 -0.42 10.73 5.84
C LEU A 26 -0.68 9.98 7.15
N LEU A 27 -1.80 9.26 7.25
CA LEU A 27 -2.09 8.43 8.42
C LEU A 27 -1.01 7.34 8.62
N HIS A 28 -0.63 6.62 7.57
CA HIS A 28 0.44 5.62 7.65
C HIS A 28 1.80 6.23 8.01
N ARG A 29 2.13 7.41 7.47
CA ARG A 29 3.38 8.09 7.75
C ARG A 29 3.48 8.56 9.20
N GLU A 30 2.37 9.04 9.75
CA GLU A 30 2.30 9.53 11.14
C GLU A 30 2.16 8.40 12.16
N HIS A 31 1.58 7.27 11.77
CA HIS A 31 1.34 6.10 12.60
C HIS A 31 1.98 4.85 11.98
N PRO A 32 3.31 4.75 11.96
CA PRO A 32 4.01 3.64 11.31
C PRO A 32 3.73 2.27 11.95
N GLU A 33 3.27 2.24 13.20
CA GLU A 33 2.84 1.05 13.93
C GLU A 33 1.45 0.54 13.51
N ALA A 34 0.63 1.42 12.92
CA ALA A 34 -0.73 1.05 12.51
C ALA A 34 -0.72 0.27 11.20
N THR A 35 -1.41 -0.85 11.17
CA THR A 35 -1.52 -1.70 9.99
C THR A 35 -2.60 -1.23 9.03
N ASP A 36 -3.66 -0.62 9.55
CA ASP A 36 -4.81 -0.12 8.82
C ASP A 36 -5.56 0.96 9.61
N PHE A 37 -6.56 1.57 8.97
CA PHE A 37 -7.38 2.64 9.54
C PHE A 37 -8.85 2.39 9.24
N SER A 38 -9.74 2.88 10.11
CA SER A 38 -11.16 2.85 9.85
C SER A 38 -11.56 3.83 8.74
N ILE A 39 -12.71 3.60 8.13
CA ILE A 39 -13.27 4.52 7.14
C ILE A 39 -13.41 5.92 7.74
N GLU A 40 -13.87 6.02 8.98
CA GLU A 40 -14.08 7.26 9.72
C GLU A 40 -12.76 8.02 9.93
N GLU A 41 -11.69 7.32 10.31
CA GLU A 41 -10.35 7.92 10.49
C GLU A 41 -9.85 8.54 9.18
N ILE A 42 -10.06 7.85 8.05
CA ILE A 42 -9.66 8.37 6.74
C ILE A 42 -10.53 9.59 6.36
N VAL A 43 -11.84 9.53 6.57
CA VAL A 43 -12.75 10.67 6.32
C VAL A 43 -12.36 11.89 7.16
N GLU A 44 -12.09 11.69 8.44
CA GLU A 44 -11.66 12.80 9.34
C GLU A 44 -10.31 13.36 8.91
N ARG A 45 -9.40 12.52 8.40
CA ARG A 45 -8.15 12.99 7.85
C ARG A 45 -8.34 13.82 6.58
N VAL A 46 -9.20 13.40 5.65
CA VAL A 46 -9.55 14.20 4.47
C VAL A 46 -10.08 15.58 4.87
N LYS A 47 -10.98 15.63 5.87
CA LYS A 47 -11.50 16.90 6.40
C LYS A 47 -10.39 17.78 6.98
N ARG A 48 -9.46 17.21 7.70
CA ARG A 48 -8.35 17.92 8.35
C ARG A 48 -7.39 18.51 7.32
N GLU A 49 -7.08 17.79 6.26
CA GLU A 49 -6.20 18.28 5.18
C GLU A 49 -6.86 19.41 4.38
N ALA A 50 -8.19 19.38 4.27
CA ALA A 50 -8.99 20.44 3.64
C ALA A 50 -8.47 20.86 2.26
N LEU A 51 -8.08 19.89 1.41
CA LEU A 51 -7.66 20.13 0.02
C LEU A 51 -8.77 20.81 -0.79
N HIS A 52 -9.99 20.58 -0.39
CA HIS A 52 -11.18 21.32 -0.79
C HIS A 52 -11.80 21.99 0.44
N ASN A 53 -12.41 23.14 0.25
CA ASN A 53 -13.04 23.90 1.35
C ASN A 53 -14.12 23.11 2.10
N THR A 54 -14.72 22.12 1.44
CA THR A 54 -15.74 21.23 2.01
C THR A 54 -15.42 19.78 1.68
N LEU A 55 -15.86 18.86 2.56
CA LEU A 55 -15.78 17.44 2.28
C LEU A 55 -16.64 17.09 1.05
N ARG A 56 -16.00 16.58 0.01
CA ARG A 56 -16.72 16.19 -1.21
C ARG A 56 -17.55 14.91 -0.98
N PRO A 57 -18.79 14.82 -1.50
CA PRO A 57 -19.63 13.62 -1.34
C PRO A 57 -18.98 12.35 -1.84
N GLY A 58 -18.15 12.45 -2.89
CA GLY A 58 -17.44 11.30 -3.47
C GLY A 58 -16.36 10.68 -2.57
N VAL A 59 -15.89 11.37 -1.53
CA VAL A 59 -14.82 10.87 -0.64
C VAL A 59 -15.22 9.55 -0.02
N TYR A 60 -16.37 9.47 0.60
CA TYR A 60 -16.84 8.26 1.27
C TYR A 60 -16.93 7.06 0.31
N VAL A 61 -17.52 7.25 -0.87
CA VAL A 61 -17.66 6.14 -1.83
C VAL A 61 -16.31 5.69 -2.41
N HIS A 62 -15.33 6.59 -2.50
CA HIS A 62 -13.96 6.21 -2.89
C HIS A 62 -13.29 5.35 -1.83
N ILE A 63 -13.44 5.67 -0.56
CA ILE A 63 -12.90 4.88 0.56
C ILE A 63 -13.58 3.51 0.67
N VAL A 64 -14.90 3.46 0.44
CA VAL A 64 -15.67 2.22 0.57
C VAL A 64 -15.50 1.30 -0.64
N SER A 65 -15.43 1.84 -1.85
CA SER A 65 -15.51 1.06 -3.08
C SER A 65 -14.52 1.47 -4.17
N HIS A 66 -14.54 2.72 -4.65
CA HIS A 66 -13.86 3.09 -5.88
C HIS A 66 -12.34 2.91 -5.84
N CYS A 67 -11.71 3.11 -4.69
CA CYS A 67 -10.27 2.96 -4.50
C CYS A 67 -9.86 1.58 -3.97
N VAL A 68 -10.81 0.72 -3.61
CA VAL A 68 -10.54 -0.55 -2.92
C VAL A 68 -10.19 -1.66 -3.91
N ALA A 69 -8.92 -2.06 -3.94
CA ALA A 69 -8.37 -3.00 -4.91
C ALA A 69 -9.05 -4.37 -4.91
N ASN A 70 -9.35 -4.91 -3.73
CA ASN A 70 -9.94 -6.24 -3.55
C ASN A 70 -11.48 -6.26 -3.56
N ARG A 71 -12.10 -5.19 -4.06
CA ARG A 71 -13.54 -5.13 -4.34
C ARG A 71 -13.82 -4.96 -5.83
N PRO A 72 -14.96 -5.45 -6.35
CA PRO A 72 -15.36 -5.20 -7.73
C PRO A 72 -15.40 -3.68 -8.03
N PRO A 73 -14.98 -3.23 -9.22
CA PRO A 73 -15.09 -1.81 -9.58
C PRO A 73 -16.56 -1.43 -9.86
N ASN A 74 -16.96 -0.21 -9.42
CA ASN A 74 -18.31 0.31 -9.66
C ASN A 74 -18.37 1.85 -9.47
N PRO A 75 -18.31 2.68 -10.49
CA PRO A 75 -17.57 2.50 -11.74
C PRO A 75 -16.05 2.75 -11.61
N GLY A 76 -15.60 3.30 -10.49
CA GLY A 76 -14.19 3.63 -10.23
C GLY A 76 -13.31 2.39 -10.15
N ARG A 77 -12.13 2.44 -10.76
CA ARG A 77 -11.23 1.29 -10.94
C ARG A 77 -9.84 1.51 -10.35
N TYR A 78 -9.70 2.34 -9.32
CA TYR A 78 -8.40 2.56 -8.68
C TYR A 78 -7.97 1.35 -7.83
N ARG A 79 -6.66 1.15 -7.68
CA ARG A 79 -6.05 0.18 -6.76
C ARG A 79 -5.21 0.92 -5.72
N MET A 80 -5.83 1.80 -4.96
CA MET A 80 -5.13 2.68 -4.02
C MET A 80 -5.24 2.20 -2.58
N LEU A 81 -6.32 1.49 -2.26
CA LEU A 81 -6.61 0.95 -0.94
C LEU A 81 -6.86 -0.55 -1.00
N VAL A 82 -6.70 -1.22 0.14
CA VAL A 82 -7.09 -2.61 0.36
C VAL A 82 -7.99 -2.69 1.58
N GLU A 83 -9.07 -3.45 1.49
CA GLU A 83 -9.88 -3.82 2.63
C GLU A 83 -9.16 -4.93 3.41
N THR A 84 -8.77 -4.64 4.64
CA THR A 84 -8.09 -5.58 5.53
C THR A 84 -9.05 -6.33 6.44
N ALA A 85 -10.14 -5.66 6.82
CA ALA A 85 -11.26 -6.17 7.57
C ALA A 85 -12.49 -5.30 7.28
N GLU A 86 -13.66 -5.70 7.75
CA GLU A 86 -14.86 -4.91 7.60
C GLU A 86 -14.66 -3.49 8.17
N GLY A 87 -14.94 -2.48 7.36
CA GLY A 87 -14.76 -1.07 7.73
C GLY A 87 -13.30 -0.61 7.88
N ARG A 88 -12.32 -1.42 7.55
CA ARG A 88 -10.90 -1.12 7.68
C ARG A 88 -10.20 -1.06 6.33
N ARG A 89 -9.27 -0.10 6.17
CA ARG A 89 -8.52 0.13 4.93
C ARG A 89 -7.06 0.43 5.22
N ARG A 90 -6.18 0.00 4.34
CA ARG A 90 -4.80 0.46 4.25
C ARG A 90 -4.43 0.81 2.82
N LEU A 91 -3.30 1.48 2.61
CA LEU A 91 -2.77 1.67 1.27
C LEU A 91 -2.46 0.32 0.60
N TYR A 92 -2.79 0.23 -0.70
CA TYR A 92 -2.41 -0.90 -1.54
C TYR A 92 -0.89 -1.00 -1.64
N ARG A 93 -0.37 -2.21 -1.61
CA ARG A 93 1.06 -2.53 -1.82
C ARG A 93 1.21 -3.45 -3.03
N PRO A 94 2.30 -3.34 -3.80
CA PRO A 94 2.64 -4.35 -4.79
C PRO A 94 2.64 -5.75 -4.17
N GLY A 95 1.94 -6.69 -4.81
CA GLY A 95 1.75 -8.06 -4.30
C GLY A 95 0.44 -8.30 -3.54
N ASP A 96 -0.29 -7.25 -3.17
CA ASP A 96 -1.63 -7.41 -2.61
C ASP A 96 -2.60 -7.97 -3.65
N SER A 97 -3.55 -8.77 -3.18
CA SER A 97 -4.64 -9.27 -4.02
C SER A 97 -5.54 -8.13 -4.49
N TYR A 98 -5.99 -8.21 -5.73
CA TYR A 98 -6.95 -7.27 -6.29
C TYR A 98 -7.96 -7.96 -7.21
N HIS A 99 -9.10 -7.31 -7.41
CA HIS A 99 -10.12 -7.83 -8.32
C HIS A 99 -9.60 -7.78 -9.77
N PRO A 100 -9.76 -8.85 -10.59
CA PRO A 100 -9.23 -8.91 -11.95
C PRO A 100 -9.63 -7.74 -12.85
N SER A 101 -10.85 -7.22 -12.69
CA SER A 101 -11.34 -6.06 -13.44
C SER A 101 -10.63 -4.74 -13.10
N ARG A 102 -9.72 -4.73 -12.14
CA ARG A 102 -8.87 -3.60 -11.77
C ARG A 102 -7.45 -3.71 -12.32
N GLU A 103 -7.19 -4.67 -13.19
CA GLU A 103 -5.88 -4.80 -13.85
C GLU A 103 -5.48 -3.49 -14.55
N GLY A 104 -4.23 -3.07 -14.38
CA GLY A 104 -3.72 -1.82 -14.94
C GLY A 104 -4.22 -0.53 -14.26
N ALA A 105 -5.04 -0.64 -13.21
CA ALA A 105 -5.58 0.52 -12.52
C ALA A 105 -4.50 1.29 -11.73
N LYS A 106 -4.69 2.61 -11.59
CA LYS A 106 -3.80 3.52 -10.88
C LYS A 106 -3.67 3.13 -9.40
N THR A 107 -2.44 3.00 -8.92
CA THR A 107 -2.13 2.63 -7.52
C THR A 107 -1.71 3.81 -6.66
N THR A 108 -1.14 4.85 -7.28
CA THR A 108 -0.70 6.08 -6.62
C THR A 108 -1.07 7.30 -7.45
N PRO A 109 -1.18 8.48 -6.87
CA PRO A 109 -1.25 9.72 -7.62
C PRO A 109 0.02 9.96 -8.44
N ASN A 110 -0.09 10.70 -9.54
CA ASN A 110 1.08 11.30 -10.16
C ASN A 110 1.51 12.53 -9.35
N ALA A 111 2.79 12.67 -9.09
CA ALA A 111 3.32 13.80 -8.32
C ALA A 111 2.95 15.16 -8.92
N SER A 112 2.76 15.25 -10.24
CA SER A 112 2.33 16.46 -10.96
C SER A 112 0.83 16.79 -10.82
N GLU A 113 0.01 15.81 -10.38
CA GLU A 113 -1.45 15.97 -10.26
C GLU A 113 -1.92 16.30 -8.84
N ILE A 114 -0.99 16.31 -7.89
CA ILE A 114 -1.25 16.61 -6.47
C ILE A 114 -0.58 17.93 -6.08
N PRO A 115 -1.06 18.60 -5.02
CA PRO A 115 -0.45 19.86 -4.58
C PRO A 115 1.03 19.68 -4.22
N PRO A 116 1.90 20.67 -4.51
CA PRO A 116 3.36 20.54 -4.30
C PRO A 116 3.76 20.13 -2.88
N GLY A 117 3.01 20.54 -1.87
CA GLY A 117 3.26 20.15 -0.47
C GLY A 117 3.13 18.66 -0.18
N TYR A 118 2.52 17.88 -1.07
CA TYR A 118 2.29 16.45 -0.93
C TYR A 118 3.13 15.58 -1.87
N GLY A 119 3.93 16.20 -2.73
CA GLY A 119 4.76 15.47 -3.71
C GLY A 119 5.70 14.45 -3.07
N SER A 120 6.24 14.76 -1.89
CA SER A 120 7.11 13.86 -1.13
C SER A 120 6.42 12.57 -0.64
N LEU A 121 5.09 12.54 -0.59
CA LEU A 121 4.35 11.33 -0.18
C LEU A 121 4.49 10.20 -1.18
N VAL A 122 4.60 10.50 -2.47
CA VAL A 122 4.80 9.46 -3.50
C VAL A 122 6.15 8.78 -3.30
N HIS A 123 7.21 9.55 -3.04
CA HIS A 123 8.53 9.01 -2.72
C HIS A 123 8.53 8.22 -1.40
N TRP A 124 7.90 8.76 -0.36
CA TRP A 124 7.71 8.04 0.90
C TRP A 124 7.00 6.71 0.71
N TYR A 125 5.96 6.67 -0.13
CA TYR A 125 5.22 5.45 -0.42
C TYR A 125 6.10 4.38 -1.07
N ASP A 126 6.96 4.76 -2.01
CA ASP A 126 7.91 3.84 -2.65
C ASP A 126 8.85 3.20 -1.62
N GLU A 127 9.38 3.99 -0.69
CA GLU A 127 10.22 3.48 0.40
C GLU A 127 9.43 2.62 1.39
N TRP A 128 8.21 3.04 1.74
CA TRP A 128 7.34 2.30 2.64
C TRP A 128 6.97 0.91 2.10
N THR A 129 6.71 0.79 0.80
CA THR A 129 6.41 -0.50 0.15
C THR A 129 7.62 -1.41 0.07
N LYS A 130 8.82 -0.87 -0.18
CA LYS A 130 10.07 -1.65 -0.15
C LYS A 130 10.33 -2.23 1.23
N ASN A 131 10.24 -1.43 2.27
CA ASN A 131 10.44 -1.89 3.65
C ASN A 131 9.45 -2.99 4.04
N ALA A 132 8.20 -2.90 3.61
CA ALA A 132 7.20 -3.93 3.86
C ALA A 132 7.54 -5.27 3.19
N VAL A 133 8.11 -5.25 1.98
CA VAL A 133 8.59 -6.45 1.28
C VAL A 133 9.78 -7.05 2.02
N ASP A 134 10.74 -6.22 2.43
CA ASP A 134 11.91 -6.66 3.18
C ASP A 134 11.54 -7.31 4.52
N ASP A 135 10.55 -6.77 5.22
CA ASP A 135 10.06 -7.35 6.47
C ASP A 135 9.35 -8.69 6.27
N VAL A 136 8.59 -8.85 5.17
CA VAL A 136 7.99 -10.13 4.81
C VAL A 136 9.08 -11.17 4.52
N ILE A 137 10.10 -10.81 3.73
CA ILE A 137 11.22 -11.68 3.40
C ILE A 137 11.99 -12.07 4.66
N LYS A 138 12.33 -11.13 5.53
CA LYS A 138 13.05 -11.40 6.79
C LYS A 138 12.27 -12.29 7.75
N ASN A 139 10.95 -12.24 7.72
CA ASN A 139 10.08 -13.00 8.61
C ASN A 139 9.52 -14.27 7.99
N ASP A 140 9.80 -14.56 6.72
CA ASP A 140 9.36 -15.78 6.05
C ASP A 140 9.96 -17.02 6.74
N PRO A 141 9.13 -17.95 7.26
CA PRO A 141 9.61 -19.17 7.90
C PRO A 141 10.46 -20.04 6.98
N LEU A 142 10.17 -20.07 5.68
CA LEU A 142 10.92 -20.85 4.69
C LEU A 142 12.33 -20.28 4.50
N LEU A 143 12.46 -18.95 4.43
CA LEU A 143 13.75 -18.28 4.30
C LEU A 143 14.56 -18.37 5.60
N LYS A 144 13.90 -18.30 6.77
CA LYS A 144 14.56 -18.57 8.07
C LYS A 144 15.04 -20.00 8.21
N ALA A 145 14.35 -20.96 7.59
CA ALA A 145 14.75 -22.35 7.54
C ALA A 145 15.89 -22.61 6.55
N GLN A 146 16.21 -21.66 5.67
CA GLN A 146 17.29 -21.83 4.70
C GLN A 146 18.63 -22.09 5.42
N GLY A 147 19.22 -23.23 5.13
CA GLY A 147 20.48 -23.67 5.74
C GLY A 147 20.33 -24.34 7.10
N SER A 148 19.13 -24.43 7.68
CA SER A 148 18.90 -25.13 8.94
C SER A 148 19.23 -26.64 8.86
N GLY A 149 19.11 -27.22 7.67
CA GLY A 149 19.45 -28.62 7.40
C GLY A 149 20.92 -28.88 7.05
N LYS A 150 21.79 -27.86 7.03
CA LYS A 150 23.21 -28.05 6.67
C LYS A 150 23.92 -29.06 7.54
N HIS A 151 23.58 -29.16 8.83
CA HIS A 151 24.15 -30.12 9.77
C HIS A 151 23.75 -31.55 9.44
N LEU A 152 22.66 -31.79 8.73
CA LEU A 152 22.22 -33.14 8.34
C LEU A 152 23.11 -33.71 7.19
N TRP A 153 23.86 -32.87 6.51
CA TRP A 153 24.69 -33.22 5.36
C TRP A 153 26.19 -33.07 5.64
N THR A 154 26.58 -32.89 6.91
CA THR A 154 27.99 -32.72 7.28
C THR A 154 28.82 -33.96 7.04
N ASP A 155 28.19 -35.13 7.09
CA ASP A 155 28.86 -36.41 7.00
C ASP A 155 28.68 -37.10 5.62
N GLU A 156 27.83 -36.57 4.73
CA GLU A 156 27.56 -37.18 3.43
C GLU A 156 27.24 -36.10 2.37
N HIS A 157 27.89 -36.22 1.20
CA HIS A 157 27.53 -35.39 0.05
C HIS A 157 26.15 -35.77 -0.51
N ALA A 158 25.32 -34.78 -0.85
CA ALA A 158 23.98 -34.98 -1.38
C ALA A 158 23.95 -35.95 -2.58
N ASP A 159 24.96 -35.88 -3.45
CA ASP A 159 25.09 -36.76 -4.62
C ASP A 159 25.36 -38.22 -4.23
N GLU A 160 26.09 -38.48 -3.15
CA GLU A 160 26.36 -39.82 -2.63
C GLU A 160 25.11 -40.41 -1.99
N TYR A 161 24.36 -39.59 -1.26
CA TYR A 161 23.07 -40.00 -0.68
C TYR A 161 22.06 -40.38 -1.76
N VAL A 162 21.91 -39.58 -2.81
CA VAL A 162 21.01 -39.84 -3.94
C VAL A 162 21.43 -41.13 -4.68
N ARG A 163 22.73 -41.31 -4.90
CA ARG A 163 23.27 -42.53 -5.53
C ARG A 163 22.93 -43.76 -4.73
N ARG A 164 23.15 -43.75 -3.40
CA ARG A 164 22.83 -44.85 -2.51
C ARG A 164 21.34 -45.22 -2.51
N LEU A 165 20.47 -44.20 -2.57
CA LEU A 165 19.03 -44.43 -2.66
C LEU A 165 18.64 -45.11 -3.99
N ARG A 166 19.33 -44.82 -5.08
CA ARG A 166 19.07 -45.45 -6.39
C ARG A 166 19.54 -46.90 -6.47
N GLU A 167 20.65 -47.25 -5.82
CA GLU A 167 21.19 -48.61 -5.77
C GLU A 167 20.28 -49.59 -5.02
N GLY A 168 19.35 -49.10 -4.20
CA GLY A 168 18.38 -49.93 -3.49
C GLY A 168 17.08 -50.22 -4.26
N TRP A 169 16.97 -49.80 -5.51
CA TRP A 169 15.76 -49.91 -6.34
C TRP A 169 15.93 -50.88 -7.55
N GLU A 170 17.06 -51.63 -7.66
CA GLU A 170 17.27 -52.67 -8.65
C GLU A 170 16.90 -54.04 -8.10
#